data_09c3ba81220b09732f5b2281c445bed2
#
_entry.id   09c3ba81220b09732f5b2281c445bed2
#
_cell.length_a   1.000
_cell.length_b   1.000
_cell.length_c   1.000
_cell.angle_alpha   90.00
_cell.angle_beta   90.00
_cell.angle_gamma   90.00
#
_symmetry.space_group_name_H-M   'P 1'
#
loop_
_entity.id
_entity.type
_entity.pdbx_description
1 polymer ?
#
loop_
_entity_poly.entity_id
_entity_poly.type
_entity_poly.pdbx_seq_one_letter_code
_entity_poly.pdbx_strand_id
1 'polypeptide(L)'
;MKERIRRPTNRPELREVCFLIGRGGTVLWADASDSPAALPDSRDRWDAIWRHRDELEVIVHSHPLGPGAFSAEDESTMEALDSALGKKLAYMVVAPRVTISREGPVSPEPWWVALLRLASGMRKDN
;
A
#
# COMPACT_ATOMS: atom_id res chain seq x y z
N MET A 1 -0.66 -25.36 -29.16
CA MET A 1 -0.72 -24.98 -28.70
C MET A 1 -1.18 -24.36 -28.15
N LYS A 2 -1.32 -24.23 -28.30
CA LYS A 2 -1.61 -23.65 -27.85
C LYS A 2 -1.77 -23.06 -27.00
N GLU A 3 -1.70 -22.96 -26.80
CA GLU A 3 -1.74 -22.49 -26.02
C GLU A 3 -1.72 -21.71 -25.60
N ARG A 4 -1.75 -21.68 -25.88
CA ARG A 4 -1.72 -20.91 -25.62
C ARG A 4 -1.56 -20.17 -25.08
N ILE A 5 -1.42 -20.39 -25.23
CA ILE A 5 -1.08 -19.50 -24.79
C ILE A 5 -1.79 -18.52 -24.57
N ARG A 6 -2.34 -18.31 -23.92
CA ARG A 6 -2.87 -17.35 -23.69
C ARG A 6 -2.25 -16.27 -23.68
N ARG A 7 -2.47 -15.68 -24.24
CA ARG A 7 -1.84 -14.70 -24.29
C ARG A 7 -1.85 -13.90 -23.41
N PRO A 8 -1.16 -13.88 -22.95
CA PRO A 8 -1.26 -13.10 -21.81
C PRO A 8 -1.58 -11.73 -22.17
N THR A 9 -2.43 -11.18 -21.43
CA THR A 9 -2.55 -9.78 -21.50
C THR A 9 -1.25 -9.22 -21.10
N ASN A 10 -0.86 -8.16 -21.69
CA ASN A 10 0.33 -7.45 -21.29
C ASN A 10 0.10 -6.55 -20.11
N ARG A 11 -1.06 -6.68 -19.50
CA ARG A 11 -1.40 -5.85 -18.37
C ARG A 11 -1.38 -6.67 -17.12
N PRO A 12 -0.62 -6.31 -16.09
CA PRO A 12 -0.75 -6.97 -14.80
C PRO A 12 -2.14 -6.72 -14.25
N GLU A 13 -2.65 -7.68 -13.52
CA GLU A 13 -3.92 -7.49 -12.85
C GLU A 13 -3.75 -6.50 -11.72
N LEU A 14 -4.79 -5.69 -11.50
CA LEU A 14 -4.77 -4.73 -10.41
C LEU A 14 -5.02 -5.45 -9.09
N ARG A 15 -4.31 -5.01 -8.07
CA ARG A 15 -4.48 -5.55 -6.71
C ARG A 15 -4.04 -4.52 -5.70
N GLU A 16 -4.56 -4.64 -4.49
CA GLU A 16 -4.09 -3.80 -3.40
C GLU A 16 -2.82 -4.37 -2.82
N VAL A 17 -1.86 -3.50 -2.57
CA VAL A 17 -0.56 -3.86 -2.03
C VAL A 17 -0.29 -2.96 -0.83
N CYS A 18 0.37 -3.50 0.18
CA CYS A 18 0.76 -2.76 1.37
C CYS A 18 2.27 -2.84 1.52
N PHE A 19 2.90 -1.70 1.80
CA PHE A 19 4.31 -1.65 2.19
C PHE A 19 4.42 -1.13 3.61
N LEU A 20 5.33 -1.70 4.37
CA LEU A 20 5.79 -1.15 5.63
C LEU A 20 7.12 -0.48 5.36
N ILE A 21 7.21 0.82 5.63
CA ILE A 21 8.38 1.62 5.29
C ILE A 21 9.05 2.07 6.58
N GLY A 22 10.34 1.85 6.63
CA GLY A 22 11.14 2.25 7.78
C GLY A 22 11.91 3.53 7.53
N ARG A 23 12.77 3.84 8.46
CA ARG A 23 13.63 5.01 8.40
C ARG A 23 14.41 5.03 7.09
N GLY A 24 14.52 6.20 6.49
CA GLY A 24 15.26 6.34 5.24
C GLY A 24 14.55 5.78 4.02
N GLY A 25 13.29 5.40 4.14
CA GLY A 25 12.54 4.90 3.01
C GLY A 25 12.77 3.43 2.70
N THR A 26 13.31 2.67 3.66
CA THR A 26 13.54 1.24 3.46
C THR A 26 12.21 0.48 3.46
N VAL A 27 12.00 -0.37 2.48
CA VAL A 27 10.82 -1.24 2.47
C VAL A 27 11.13 -2.42 3.40
N LEU A 28 10.49 -2.42 4.56
CA LEU A 28 10.72 -3.43 5.58
C LEU A 28 9.97 -4.72 5.29
N TRP A 29 8.79 -4.59 4.69
CA TRP A 29 7.93 -5.74 4.45
C TRP A 29 6.83 -5.33 3.50
N ALA A 30 6.27 -6.29 2.78
CA ALA A 30 5.21 -6.03 1.82
C ALA A 30 4.28 -7.23 1.71
N ASP A 31 3.01 -6.95 1.43
CA ASP A 31 2.08 -8.01 1.05
C ASP A 31 1.06 -7.46 0.05
N ALA A 32 0.30 -8.36 -0.53
CA ALA A 32 -0.67 -8.01 -1.56
C ALA A 32 -1.89 -8.90 -1.42
N SER A 33 -3.03 -8.36 -1.81
CA SER A 33 -4.25 -9.14 -1.93
C SER A 33 -4.42 -9.62 -3.37
N ASP A 34 -5.44 -10.44 -3.59
CA ASP A 34 -5.81 -10.84 -4.94
C ASP A 34 -6.87 -9.92 -5.54
N SER A 35 -7.24 -8.87 -4.83
CA SER A 35 -8.34 -8.01 -5.21
C SER A 35 -7.87 -6.57 -5.39
N PRO A 36 -8.38 -5.84 -6.39
CA PRO A 36 -8.08 -4.42 -6.53
C PRO A 36 -8.92 -3.54 -5.61
N ALA A 37 -9.86 -4.12 -4.88
CA ALA A 37 -10.82 -3.35 -4.08
C ALA A 37 -10.70 -3.61 -2.59
N ALA A 38 -9.86 -4.56 -2.17
CA ALA A 38 -9.78 -4.90 -0.76
C ALA A 38 -8.41 -5.44 -0.39
N LEU A 39 -7.97 -5.10 0.80
CA LEU A 39 -6.75 -5.64 1.38
C LEU A 39 -7.15 -6.21 2.75
N PRO A 40 -7.58 -7.49 2.77
CA PRO A 40 -8.05 -8.08 4.02
C PRO A 40 -6.97 -8.09 5.09
N ASP A 41 -7.39 -8.18 6.33
CA ASP A 41 -6.47 -8.35 7.44
C ASP A 41 -5.61 -9.58 7.23
N SER A 42 -4.38 -9.49 7.67
CA SER A 42 -3.41 -10.55 7.52
C SER A 42 -2.63 -10.67 8.82
N ARG A 43 -2.60 -11.88 9.37
CA ARG A 43 -1.82 -12.11 10.56
C ARG A 43 -0.35 -11.83 10.31
N ASP A 44 0.14 -12.21 9.12
CA ASP A 44 1.53 -11.95 8.78
C ASP A 44 1.84 -10.46 8.76
N ARG A 45 0.89 -9.65 8.29
CA ARG A 45 1.08 -8.20 8.29
C ARG A 45 1.15 -7.66 9.72
N TRP A 46 0.24 -8.11 10.58
CA TRP A 46 0.25 -7.66 11.97
C TRP A 46 1.53 -8.07 12.67
N ASP A 47 2.00 -9.30 12.42
CA ASP A 47 3.25 -9.78 12.98
C ASP A 47 4.43 -8.95 12.48
N ALA A 48 4.41 -8.58 11.20
CA ALA A 48 5.48 -7.76 10.62
C ALA A 48 5.47 -6.35 11.22
N ILE A 49 4.29 -5.76 11.39
CA ILE A 49 4.16 -4.46 12.00
C ILE A 49 4.77 -4.48 13.41
N TRP A 50 4.43 -5.50 14.19
CA TRP A 50 4.95 -5.61 15.54
C TRP A 50 6.46 -5.83 15.55
N ARG A 51 6.94 -6.71 14.67
CA ARG A 51 8.36 -7.03 14.59
C ARG A 51 9.20 -5.82 14.21
N HIS A 52 8.66 -4.97 13.33
CA HIS A 52 9.39 -3.81 12.82
C HIS A 52 9.02 -2.51 13.52
N ARG A 53 8.28 -2.57 14.61
CA ARG A 53 7.68 -1.37 15.21
C ARG A 53 8.68 -0.26 15.56
N ASP A 54 9.91 -0.64 15.89
CA ASP A 54 10.90 0.36 16.28
C ASP A 54 11.44 1.14 15.09
N GLU A 55 11.43 0.53 13.91
CA GLU A 55 11.94 1.17 12.69
C GLU A 55 10.82 1.71 11.82
N LEU A 56 9.62 1.25 12.03
CA LEU A 56 8.49 1.55 11.16
C LEU A 56 8.10 3.02 11.26
N GLU A 57 7.97 3.67 10.09
CA GLU A 57 7.58 5.07 10.02
C GLU A 57 6.32 5.29 9.19
N VAL A 58 6.13 4.47 8.13
CA VAL A 58 5.01 4.66 7.22
C VAL A 58 4.36 3.32 6.94
N ILE A 59 3.04 3.30 6.97
CA ILE A 59 2.26 2.18 6.42
C ILE A 59 1.50 2.75 5.23
N VAL A 60 1.71 2.15 4.07
CA VAL A 60 1.10 2.65 2.84
C VAL A 60 0.46 1.49 2.10
N HIS A 61 -0.72 1.75 1.53
CA HIS A 61 -1.36 0.76 0.68
C HIS A 61 -1.92 1.43 -0.57
N SER A 62 -2.17 0.62 -1.58
CA SER A 62 -2.64 1.12 -2.86
C SER A 62 -4.14 0.98 -2.98
N HIS A 63 -4.76 1.94 -3.66
CA HIS A 63 -6.15 1.89 -4.10
C HIS A 63 -6.14 1.96 -5.62
N PRO A 64 -5.87 0.85 -6.32
CA PRO A 64 -5.68 0.90 -7.76
C PRO A 64 -6.91 1.34 -8.54
N LEU A 65 -8.10 1.21 -7.95
CA LEU A 65 -9.33 1.69 -8.57
C LEU A 65 -9.76 3.05 -8.01
N GLY A 66 -8.96 3.64 -7.08
CA GLY A 66 -9.37 4.82 -6.35
C GLY A 66 -10.41 4.46 -5.28
N PRO A 67 -10.88 5.42 -4.55
CA PRO A 67 -10.49 6.82 -4.61
C PRO A 67 -9.17 7.07 -3.89
N GLY A 68 -8.63 8.27 -4.10
CA GLY A 68 -7.46 8.71 -3.36
C GLY A 68 -7.87 9.26 -2.00
N ALA A 69 -8.34 8.37 -1.14
CA ALA A 69 -8.84 8.74 0.18
C ALA A 69 -8.79 7.53 1.08
N PHE A 70 -8.70 7.78 2.39
CA PHE A 70 -8.80 6.72 3.38
C PHE A 70 -10.26 6.33 3.56
N SER A 71 -10.49 5.02 3.72
CA SER A 71 -11.83 4.53 4.05
C SER A 71 -12.07 4.65 5.55
N ALA A 72 -13.32 4.45 5.98
CA ALA A 72 -13.62 4.43 7.40
C ALA A 72 -12.88 3.31 8.12
N GLU A 73 -12.73 2.16 7.45
CA GLU A 73 -11.94 1.06 7.98
C GLU A 73 -10.49 1.44 8.15
N ASP A 74 -9.94 2.14 7.16
CA ASP A 74 -8.56 2.61 7.24
C ASP A 74 -8.37 3.49 8.46
N GLU A 75 -9.31 4.40 8.70
CA GLU A 75 -9.18 5.34 9.81
C GLU A 75 -9.25 4.63 11.16
N SER A 76 -10.12 3.65 11.29
CA SER A 76 -10.20 2.86 12.52
C SER A 76 -8.90 2.11 12.76
N THR A 77 -8.34 1.55 11.70
CA THR A 77 -7.08 0.80 11.79
C THR A 77 -5.92 1.71 12.19
N MET A 78 -5.88 2.92 11.63
CA MET A 78 -4.83 3.87 11.96
C MET A 78 -4.87 4.25 13.44
N GLU A 79 -6.06 4.50 13.97
CA GLU A 79 -6.18 4.83 15.38
C GLU A 79 -5.76 3.68 16.28
N ALA A 80 -6.17 2.48 15.92
CA ALA A 80 -5.83 1.31 16.71
C ALA A 80 -4.32 1.06 16.71
N LEU A 81 -3.68 1.25 15.56
CA LEU A 81 -2.24 1.06 15.44
C LEU A 81 -1.45 2.11 16.22
N ASP A 82 -1.83 3.38 16.07
CA ASP A 82 -1.15 4.43 16.82
C ASP A 82 -1.22 4.15 18.32
N SER A 83 -2.39 3.72 18.78
CA SER A 83 -2.59 3.41 20.19
C SER A 83 -1.76 2.20 20.62
N ALA A 84 -1.79 1.14 19.83
CA ALA A 84 -1.09 -0.10 20.19
C ALA A 84 0.43 0.09 20.18
N LEU A 85 0.95 0.89 19.26
CA LEU A 85 2.38 1.10 19.15
C LEU A 85 2.88 2.25 20.00
N GLY A 86 1.98 3.05 20.53
CA GLY A 86 2.36 4.19 21.36
C GLY A 86 3.07 5.28 20.59
N LYS A 87 2.83 5.36 19.28
CA LYS A 87 3.42 6.41 18.46
C LYS A 87 2.52 6.67 17.26
N LYS A 88 2.67 7.85 16.69
CA LYS A 88 1.88 8.24 15.53
C LYS A 88 2.68 7.92 14.27
N LEU A 89 2.18 6.97 13.50
CA LEU A 89 2.79 6.60 12.22
C LEU A 89 2.28 7.53 11.12
N ALA A 90 3.04 7.61 10.04
CA ALA A 90 2.53 8.19 8.82
C ALA A 90 1.76 7.11 8.07
N TYR A 91 0.63 7.49 7.50
CA TYR A 91 -0.19 6.57 6.70
C TYR A 91 -0.45 7.21 5.36
N MET A 92 -0.39 6.40 4.31
CA MET A 92 -0.62 6.91 2.96
C MET A 92 -1.45 5.94 2.15
N VAL A 93 -2.21 6.49 1.22
CA VAL A 93 -2.94 5.74 0.20
C VAL A 93 -2.41 6.19 -1.14
N VAL A 94 -2.04 5.25 -1.98
CA VAL A 94 -1.55 5.53 -3.33
C VAL A 94 -2.62 5.11 -4.33
N ALA A 95 -3.22 6.09 -4.97
CA ALA A 95 -4.18 5.89 -6.05
C ALA A 95 -3.47 6.13 -7.38
N PRO A 96 -4.12 5.86 -8.52
CA PRO A 96 -3.43 5.96 -9.80
C PRO A 96 -2.79 7.32 -10.07
N ARG A 97 -3.39 8.41 -9.59
CA ARG A 97 -2.90 9.74 -9.92
C ARG A 97 -2.54 10.60 -8.73
N VAL A 98 -2.69 10.07 -7.53
CA VAL A 98 -2.44 10.87 -6.33
C VAL A 98 -2.02 9.97 -5.20
N THR A 99 -1.17 10.50 -4.33
CA THR A 99 -0.81 9.87 -3.06
C THR A 99 -1.30 10.80 -1.96
N ILE A 100 -2.03 10.25 -1.01
CA ILE A 100 -2.67 11.01 0.06
C ILE A 100 -2.11 10.56 1.39
N SER A 101 -1.76 11.52 2.25
CA SER A 101 -1.46 11.25 3.65
C SER A 101 -2.61 11.78 4.51
N ARG A 102 -2.49 11.62 5.81
CA ARG A 102 -3.49 12.19 6.74
C ARG A 102 -3.58 13.71 6.61
N GLU A 103 -2.49 14.34 6.18
CA GLU A 103 -2.44 15.81 6.05
C GLU A 103 -2.80 16.30 4.67
N GLY A 104 -3.09 15.40 3.75
CA GLY A 104 -3.47 15.77 2.39
C GLY A 104 -2.53 15.19 1.34
N PRO A 105 -2.59 15.72 0.13
CA PRO A 105 -1.77 15.17 -0.96
C PRO A 105 -0.27 15.26 -0.67
N VAL A 106 0.45 14.25 -1.13
CA VAL A 106 1.89 14.14 -0.93
C VAL A 106 2.60 14.52 -2.23
N SER A 107 3.48 15.54 -2.15
CA SER A 107 4.25 15.99 -3.30
C SER A 107 5.53 16.64 -2.81
N PRO A 108 6.71 16.24 -3.31
CA PRO A 108 6.93 15.15 -4.26
C PRO A 108 6.69 13.78 -3.60
N GLU A 109 6.34 12.83 -4.43
CA GLU A 109 6.09 11.48 -3.91
C GLU A 109 7.42 10.80 -3.57
N PRO A 110 7.48 10.05 -2.46
CA PRO A 110 8.66 9.27 -2.15
C PRO A 110 8.94 8.23 -3.23
N TRP A 111 10.20 7.79 -3.32
CA TRP A 111 10.63 6.87 -4.38
C TRP A 111 9.83 5.56 -4.39
N TRP A 112 9.45 5.06 -3.21
CA TRP A 112 8.78 3.78 -3.11
C TRP A 112 7.33 3.83 -3.60
N VAL A 113 6.79 5.02 -3.85
CA VAL A 113 5.44 5.14 -4.41
C VAL A 113 5.40 4.55 -5.82
N ALA A 114 6.41 4.82 -6.63
CA ALA A 114 6.46 4.26 -7.99
C ALA A 114 6.52 2.74 -7.93
N LEU A 115 7.29 2.19 -7.00
CA LEU A 115 7.37 0.75 -6.82
C LEU A 115 6.03 0.17 -6.39
N LEU A 116 5.32 0.85 -5.50
CA LEU A 116 4.02 0.40 -5.04
C LEU A 116 3.01 0.38 -6.19
N ARG A 117 3.00 1.43 -7.01
CA ARG A 117 2.11 1.45 -8.18
C ARG A 117 2.41 0.30 -9.11
N LEU A 118 3.68 0.04 -9.37
CA LEU A 118 4.07 -1.07 -10.22
C LEU A 118 3.61 -2.40 -9.64
N ALA A 119 3.83 -2.62 -8.35
CA ALA A 119 3.43 -3.85 -7.69
C ALA A 119 1.91 -4.04 -7.71
N SER A 120 1.15 -2.94 -7.71
CA SER A 120 -0.31 -2.97 -7.74
C SER A 120 -0.88 -3.16 -9.15
N GLY A 121 -0.03 -3.15 -10.17
CA GLY A 121 -0.47 -3.26 -11.54
C GLY A 121 -0.89 -1.93 -12.17
N MET A 122 -0.70 -0.83 -11.46
CA MET A 122 -1.02 0.48 -12.01
C MET A 122 0.05 0.94 -12.97
N ARG A 123 -0.36 1.60 -14.04
CA ARG A 123 0.58 2.14 -15.00
C ARG A 123 0.81 3.61 -14.73
N LYS A 124 2.03 4.02 -14.99
CA LYS A 124 2.42 5.37 -14.67
C LYS A 124 1.64 6.40 -15.47
N ASP A 125 1.33 6.10 -16.70
CA ASP A 125 0.73 7.07 -17.61
C ASP A 125 -0.78 6.89 -17.78
N ASN A 126 -1.41 6.17 -16.90
CA ASN A 126 -2.85 6.00 -16.99
C ASN A 126 -3.60 7.07 -16.24
#